data_4fa9acc1bc7e8a2231c4acdec016c5ee
#
_entry.id   4fa9acc1bc7e8a2231c4acdec016c5ee
#
_cell.length_a   1.000
_cell.length_b   1.000
_cell.length_c   1.000
_cell.angle_alpha   90.00
_cell.angle_beta   90.00
_cell.angle_gamma   90.00
#
_symmetry.space_group_name_H-M   'P 1'
#
loop_
_entity.id
_entity.type
_entity.pdbx_description
1 polymer ?
#
loop_
_entity_poly.entity_id
_entity_poly.type
_entity_poly.pdbx_seq_one_letter_code
_entity_poly.pdbx_strand_id
1 'polypeptide(L)'
;MEPARIGKLLADACRAGRKAVRLATGDPSVFLRFKEIADVLKSEGIAFKVVPGVSSFLAAAASLRTEFVVPDVTRTVIMTYLHGRTPPHPKEKLEELAKCESSLVIFVGEALDPSLQERLSGAYPPETPVAVVYKASWPDERVHTGELKDLSRILRQEITVKNLPTNNTLIFVGQFLAGRHGAL
;
A
#
# COMPACT_ATOMS: atom_id res chain seq x y z
N MET A 1 14.76 4.50 11.29
CA MET A 1 15.25 5.87 11.66
C MET A 1 14.07 6.81 11.62
N GLU A 2 13.90 7.68 12.62
CA GLU A 2 12.81 8.65 12.66
C GLU A 2 12.94 9.71 11.56
N PRO A 3 11.82 10.11 10.91
CA PRO A 3 11.84 11.05 9.80
C PRO A 3 12.50 12.40 10.13
N ALA A 4 12.25 12.94 11.33
CA ALA A 4 12.87 14.19 11.76
C ALA A 4 14.41 14.11 11.80
N ARG A 5 14.97 12.97 12.22
CA ARG A 5 16.41 12.72 12.21
C ARG A 5 16.96 12.66 10.78
N ILE A 6 16.19 12.06 9.85
CA ILE A 6 16.55 12.04 8.43
C ILE A 6 16.60 13.46 7.89
N GLY A 7 15.58 14.28 8.20
CA GLY A 7 15.55 15.69 7.80
C GLY A 7 16.78 16.47 8.27
N LYS A 8 17.18 16.30 9.54
CA LYS A 8 18.38 16.92 10.09
C LYS A 8 19.66 16.48 9.38
N LEU A 9 19.84 15.18 9.15
CA LEU A 9 21.01 14.66 8.43
C LEU A 9 21.13 15.24 7.01
N LEU A 10 20.01 15.40 6.32
CA LEU A 10 19.97 16.03 5.00
C LEU A 10 20.33 17.52 5.09
N ALA A 11 19.79 18.25 6.06
CA ALA A 11 20.09 19.68 6.28
C ALA A 11 21.56 19.89 6.59
N ASP A 12 22.14 19.10 7.50
CA ASP A 12 23.55 19.19 7.88
C ASP A 12 24.48 18.91 6.68
N ALA A 13 24.12 17.92 5.86
CA ALA A 13 24.87 17.63 4.64
C ALA A 13 24.85 18.81 3.65
N CYS A 14 23.69 19.45 3.47
CA CYS A 14 23.55 20.62 2.61
C CYS A 14 24.33 21.82 3.12
N ARG A 15 24.29 22.10 4.44
CA ARG A 15 25.10 23.17 5.07
C ARG A 15 26.59 22.97 4.92
N ALA A 16 27.02 21.71 4.89
CA ALA A 16 28.41 21.35 4.60
C ALA A 16 28.78 21.42 3.11
N GLY A 17 27.92 22.05 2.27
CA GLY A 17 28.16 22.22 0.83
C GLY A 17 27.94 20.94 0.00
N ARG A 18 27.39 19.90 0.57
CA ARG A 18 27.15 18.61 -0.13
C ARG A 18 25.76 18.57 -0.78
N LYS A 19 25.68 17.91 -1.93
CA LYS A 19 24.40 17.54 -2.55
C LYS A 19 23.88 16.28 -1.88
N ALA A 20 22.81 16.42 -1.10
CA ALA A 20 22.19 15.31 -0.37
C ALA A 20 21.00 14.74 -1.12
N VAL A 21 20.87 13.42 -1.18
CA VAL A 21 19.75 12.71 -1.80
C VAL A 21 19.26 11.64 -0.84
N ARG A 22 17.95 11.64 -0.57
CA ARG A 22 17.26 10.53 0.10
C ARG A 22 16.63 9.63 -0.95
N LEU A 23 17.03 8.38 -1.01
CA LEU A 23 16.33 7.37 -1.77
C LEU A 23 15.09 6.92 -1.01
N ALA A 24 13.99 6.75 -1.74
CA ALA A 24 12.72 6.26 -1.23
C ALA A 24 12.28 5.03 -2.03
N THR A 25 11.63 4.10 -1.38
CA THR A 25 10.97 2.96 -2.07
C THR A 25 9.60 3.42 -2.56
N GLY A 26 9.27 3.18 -3.83
CA GLY A 26 8.00 3.62 -4.40
C GLY A 26 7.94 5.14 -4.63
N ASP A 27 6.83 5.75 -4.27
CA ASP A 27 6.62 7.20 -4.38
C ASP A 27 6.69 7.88 -3.01
N PRO A 28 7.42 9.00 -2.88
CA PRO A 28 7.55 9.71 -1.60
C PRO A 28 6.24 10.19 -0.98
N SER A 29 5.19 10.39 -1.78
CA SER A 29 3.88 10.88 -1.32
C SER A 29 2.99 9.79 -0.73
N VAL A 30 3.34 8.50 -0.88
CA VAL A 30 2.51 7.36 -0.48
C VAL A 30 3.14 6.63 0.72
N PHE A 31 2.60 6.84 1.92
CA PHE A 31 2.93 6.17 3.20
C PHE A 31 4.41 6.23 3.64
N LEU A 32 5.22 7.21 3.17
CA LEU A 32 6.64 7.32 3.50
C LEU A 32 6.97 8.41 4.54
N ARG A 33 5.96 9.01 5.19
CA ARG A 33 6.13 10.07 6.19
C ARG A 33 7.04 11.21 5.68
N PHE A 34 6.99 11.47 4.37
CA PHE A 34 7.81 12.50 3.73
C PHE A 34 7.55 13.90 4.28
N LYS A 35 6.28 14.18 4.66
CA LYS A 35 5.89 15.50 5.18
C LYS A 35 6.74 15.91 6.39
N GLU A 36 7.02 14.99 7.32
CA GLU A 36 7.83 15.27 8.51
C GLU A 36 9.28 15.66 8.16
N ILE A 37 9.83 15.04 7.12
CA ILE A 37 11.17 15.38 6.61
C ILE A 37 11.14 16.76 5.94
N ALA A 38 10.13 17.03 5.13
CA ALA A 38 9.93 18.31 4.45
C ALA A 38 9.78 19.47 5.45
N ASP A 39 9.04 19.25 6.54
CA ASP A 39 8.83 20.25 7.58
C ASP A 39 10.16 20.61 8.27
N VAL A 40 11.03 19.62 8.55
CA VAL A 40 12.39 19.89 9.07
C VAL A 40 13.22 20.68 8.07
N LEU A 41 13.26 20.26 6.80
CA LEU A 41 14.05 20.97 5.77
C LEU A 41 13.59 22.41 5.60
N LYS A 42 12.27 22.66 5.62
CA LYS A 42 11.70 24.01 5.56
C LYS A 42 12.11 24.86 6.77
N SER A 43 11.99 24.31 7.99
CA SER A 43 12.37 25.05 9.22
C SER A 43 13.87 25.38 9.26
N GLU A 44 14.71 24.59 8.59
CA GLU A 44 16.14 24.79 8.46
C GLU A 44 16.53 25.67 7.24
N GLY A 45 15.53 26.18 6.48
CA GLY A 45 15.77 27.02 5.29
C GLY A 45 16.41 26.27 4.13
N ILE A 46 16.33 24.95 4.08
CA ILE A 46 16.93 24.11 3.02
C ILE A 46 15.92 23.92 1.88
N ALA A 47 16.27 24.41 0.70
CA ALA A 47 15.52 24.13 -0.52
C ALA A 47 15.66 22.66 -0.92
N PHE A 48 14.57 22.03 -1.33
CA PHE A 48 14.57 20.64 -1.77
C PHE A 48 13.63 20.43 -2.95
N LYS A 49 13.86 19.35 -3.69
CA LYS A 49 13.00 18.87 -4.78
C LYS A 49 12.52 17.47 -4.47
N VAL A 50 11.24 17.19 -4.74
CA VAL A 50 10.70 15.84 -4.69
C VAL A 50 10.65 15.30 -6.11
N VAL A 51 11.18 14.11 -6.30
CA VAL A 51 11.11 13.38 -7.57
C VAL A 51 10.08 12.27 -7.39
N PRO A 52 9.01 12.23 -8.20
CA PRO A 52 7.99 11.19 -8.11
C PRO A 52 8.58 9.83 -8.51
N GLY A 53 7.98 8.79 -7.98
CA GLY A 53 8.32 7.40 -8.29
C GLY A 53 7.07 6.55 -8.58
N VAL A 54 7.27 5.24 -8.75
CA VAL A 54 6.18 4.29 -8.92
C VAL A 54 5.91 3.63 -7.57
N SER A 55 4.76 3.91 -6.97
CA SER A 55 4.36 3.25 -5.73
C SER A 55 4.12 1.76 -5.93
N SER A 56 4.39 0.97 -4.91
CA SER A 56 4.26 -0.49 -4.95
C SER A 56 2.87 -0.99 -5.39
N PHE A 57 1.81 -0.26 -5.07
CA PHE A 57 0.46 -0.64 -5.51
C PHE A 57 0.28 -0.52 -7.03
N LEU A 58 0.94 0.44 -7.68
CA LEU A 58 0.95 0.57 -9.14
C LEU A 58 1.82 -0.52 -9.78
N ALA A 59 2.96 -0.85 -9.18
CA ALA A 59 3.77 -1.98 -9.62
C ALA A 59 2.99 -3.30 -9.52
N ALA A 60 2.24 -3.50 -8.42
CA ALA A 60 1.38 -4.66 -8.24
C ALA A 60 0.23 -4.71 -9.25
N ALA A 61 -0.38 -3.58 -9.58
CA ALA A 61 -1.41 -3.51 -10.62
C ALA A 61 -0.87 -3.96 -11.99
N ALA A 62 0.37 -3.58 -12.31
CA ALA A 62 1.05 -4.04 -13.53
C ALA A 62 1.24 -5.58 -13.52
N SER A 63 1.67 -6.16 -12.39
CA SER A 63 1.80 -7.61 -12.24
C SER A 63 0.44 -8.34 -12.34
N LEU A 64 -0.61 -7.71 -11.82
CA LEU A 64 -2.00 -8.21 -11.91
C LEU A 64 -2.65 -7.95 -13.28
N ARG A 65 -2.00 -7.15 -14.14
CA ARG A 65 -2.54 -6.70 -15.44
C ARG A 65 -3.93 -6.10 -15.32
N THR A 66 -4.11 -5.24 -14.32
CA THR A 66 -5.41 -4.61 -14.01
C THR A 66 -5.27 -3.10 -13.88
N GLU A 67 -6.39 -2.40 -13.97
CA GLU A 67 -6.54 -1.01 -13.59
C GLU A 67 -7.50 -0.87 -12.41
N PHE A 68 -7.36 0.19 -11.64
CA PHE A 68 -8.19 0.38 -10.45
C PHE A 68 -9.55 1.01 -10.74
N VAL A 69 -9.61 1.81 -11.78
CA VAL A 69 -10.84 2.53 -12.18
C VAL A 69 -11.37 1.88 -13.44
N VAL A 70 -12.39 1.05 -13.29
CA VAL A 70 -12.97 0.26 -14.38
C VAL A 70 -14.37 0.80 -14.68
N PRO A 71 -14.66 1.24 -15.91
CA PRO A 71 -16.00 1.70 -16.30
C PRO A 71 -17.07 0.68 -15.93
N ASP A 72 -18.21 1.17 -15.45
CA ASP A 72 -19.38 0.38 -15.01
C ASP A 72 -19.14 -0.55 -13.81
N VAL A 73 -17.91 -0.55 -13.25
CA VAL A 73 -17.54 -1.34 -12.06
C VAL A 73 -17.23 -0.43 -10.88
N THR A 74 -16.22 0.42 -11.00
CA THR A 74 -15.83 1.31 -9.92
C THR A 74 -15.08 2.54 -10.43
N ARG A 75 -15.33 3.69 -9.80
CA ARG A 75 -14.64 4.96 -10.09
C ARG A 75 -13.77 5.43 -8.93
N THR A 76 -13.74 4.66 -7.84
CA THR A 76 -13.08 5.06 -6.59
C THR A 76 -12.01 4.05 -6.22
N VAL A 77 -10.86 4.59 -5.83
CA VAL A 77 -9.75 3.80 -5.28
C VAL A 77 -9.52 4.26 -3.84
N ILE A 78 -9.61 3.33 -2.90
CA ILE A 78 -9.30 3.59 -1.50
C ILE A 78 -7.97 2.91 -1.18
N MET A 79 -7.00 3.70 -0.75
CA MET A 79 -5.73 3.20 -0.23
C MET A 79 -5.71 3.35 1.29
N THR A 80 -5.46 2.27 1.99
CA THR A 80 -5.38 2.29 3.46
C THR A 80 -4.18 1.50 3.96
N TYR A 81 -3.80 1.77 5.22
CA TYR A 81 -2.71 1.11 5.91
C TYR A 81 -3.25 0.46 7.19
N LEU A 82 -3.09 -0.88 7.32
CA LEU A 82 -3.73 -1.62 8.42
C LEU A 82 -3.19 -1.28 9.81
N HIS A 83 -1.89 -1.10 9.92
CA HIS A 83 -1.21 -0.93 11.21
C HIS A 83 -0.33 0.31 11.20
N GLY A 84 -0.90 1.46 11.62
CA GLY A 84 -0.17 2.69 11.86
C GLY A 84 0.23 2.85 13.32
N ARG A 85 1.15 3.77 13.61
CA ARG A 85 1.52 4.13 14.99
C ARG A 85 0.39 4.86 15.73
N THR A 86 -0.52 5.44 14.98
CA THR A 86 -1.71 6.13 15.50
C THR A 86 -2.95 5.37 15.05
N PRO A 87 -3.99 5.26 15.92
CA PRO A 87 -5.25 4.67 15.50
C PRO A 87 -5.87 5.47 14.36
N PRO A 88 -6.56 4.81 13.41
CA PRO A 88 -7.26 5.50 12.34
C PRO A 88 -8.41 6.36 12.91
N HIS A 89 -8.76 7.41 12.18
CA HIS A 89 -10.00 8.14 12.47
C HIS A 89 -11.20 7.17 12.40
N PRO A 90 -12.25 7.33 13.24
CA PRO A 90 -13.40 6.41 13.23
C PRO A 90 -14.01 6.14 11.85
N LYS A 91 -14.03 7.15 10.97
CA LYS A 91 -14.51 7.02 9.57
C LYS A 91 -13.48 6.37 8.62
N GLU A 92 -12.26 6.15 9.06
CA GLU A 92 -11.19 5.49 8.30
C GLU A 92 -10.94 4.06 8.76
N LYS A 93 -11.81 3.53 9.64
CA LYS A 93 -11.79 2.12 9.99
C LYS A 93 -12.03 1.28 8.74
N LEU A 94 -11.34 0.16 8.63
CA LEU A 94 -11.45 -0.71 7.47
C LEU A 94 -12.88 -1.09 7.13
N GLU A 95 -13.68 -1.35 8.15
CA GLU A 95 -15.10 -1.71 8.01
C GLU A 95 -15.93 -0.57 7.40
N GLU A 96 -15.61 0.69 7.72
CA GLU A 96 -16.29 1.85 7.14
C GLU A 96 -15.83 2.09 5.68
N LEU A 97 -14.54 1.93 5.42
CA LEU A 97 -14.00 2.06 4.06
C LEU A 97 -14.52 0.97 3.13
N ALA A 98 -14.66 -0.25 3.64
CA ALA A 98 -15.17 -1.40 2.89
C ALA A 98 -16.61 -1.21 2.40
N LYS A 99 -17.46 -0.46 3.14
CA LYS A 99 -18.85 -0.15 2.73
C LYS A 99 -18.95 0.61 1.40
N CYS A 100 -17.86 1.23 0.95
CA CYS A 100 -17.83 1.88 -0.37
C CYS A 100 -17.75 0.90 -1.54
N GLU A 101 -17.49 -0.39 -1.30
CA GLU A 101 -17.32 -1.45 -2.30
C GLU A 101 -16.42 -1.05 -3.49
N SER A 102 -15.51 -0.13 -3.25
CA SER A 102 -14.58 0.42 -4.24
C SER A 102 -13.38 -0.49 -4.49
N SER A 103 -12.49 -0.09 -5.39
CA SER A 103 -11.17 -0.72 -5.50
C SER A 103 -10.38 -0.44 -4.23
N LEU A 104 -10.26 -1.44 -3.37
CA LEU A 104 -9.58 -1.30 -2.09
C LEU A 104 -8.15 -1.85 -2.17
N VAL A 105 -7.20 -1.00 -1.81
CA VAL A 105 -5.77 -1.31 -1.73
C VAL A 105 -5.32 -1.22 -0.28
N ILE A 106 -4.88 -2.34 0.28
CA ILE A 106 -4.46 -2.44 1.68
C ILE A 106 -2.96 -2.64 1.73
N PHE A 107 -2.26 -1.67 2.31
CA PHE A 107 -0.85 -1.80 2.64
C PHE A 107 -0.74 -2.54 3.98
N VAL A 108 -0.14 -3.72 3.94
CA VAL A 108 0.11 -4.52 5.14
C VAL A 108 1.35 -3.98 5.83
N GLY A 109 1.22 -3.64 7.10
CA GLY A 109 2.31 -3.15 7.92
C GLY A 109 3.20 -4.26 8.48
N GLU A 110 3.66 -4.08 9.71
CA GLU A 110 4.59 -5.00 10.37
C GLU A 110 3.95 -6.34 10.77
N ALA A 111 2.62 -6.43 10.77
CA ALA A 111 1.89 -7.65 11.11
C ALA A 111 0.66 -7.85 10.24
N LEU A 112 0.32 -9.11 9.97
CA LEU A 112 -0.95 -9.48 9.37
C LEU A 112 -2.04 -9.42 10.45
N ASP A 113 -3.21 -8.92 10.06
CA ASP A 113 -4.41 -8.98 10.88
C ASP A 113 -5.14 -10.31 10.63
N PRO A 114 -5.19 -11.23 11.59
CA PRO A 114 -5.87 -12.51 11.41
C PRO A 114 -7.37 -12.38 11.17
N SER A 115 -7.98 -11.26 11.60
CA SER A 115 -9.41 -10.98 11.42
C SER A 115 -9.73 -10.22 10.14
N LEU A 116 -8.74 -9.97 9.27
CA LEU A 116 -8.91 -9.14 8.07
C LEU A 116 -10.06 -9.62 7.17
N GLN A 117 -10.15 -10.92 6.93
CA GLN A 117 -11.23 -11.50 6.14
C GLN A 117 -12.60 -11.23 6.76
N GLU A 118 -12.75 -11.46 8.07
CA GLU A 118 -14.00 -11.23 8.81
C GLU A 118 -14.40 -9.75 8.74
N ARG A 119 -13.46 -8.85 8.96
CA ARG A 119 -13.67 -7.39 8.90
C ARG A 119 -14.15 -6.91 7.52
N LEU A 120 -13.67 -7.54 6.45
CA LEU A 120 -14.09 -7.23 5.08
C LEU A 120 -15.43 -7.88 4.72
N SER A 121 -15.72 -9.06 5.25
CA SER A 121 -16.97 -9.82 4.95
C SER A 121 -18.25 -9.13 5.45
N GLY A 122 -18.12 -8.12 6.31
CA GLY A 122 -19.25 -7.27 6.71
C GLY A 122 -19.78 -6.35 5.61
N ALA A 123 -19.00 -6.15 4.54
CA ALA A 123 -19.34 -5.25 3.43
C ALA A 123 -19.21 -5.92 2.06
N TYR A 124 -18.19 -6.72 1.84
CA TYR A 124 -17.96 -7.41 0.58
C TYR A 124 -18.57 -8.83 0.59
N PRO A 125 -19.25 -9.25 -0.49
CA PRO A 125 -19.67 -10.65 -0.68
C PRO A 125 -18.49 -11.63 -0.61
N PRO A 126 -18.71 -12.89 -0.17
CA PRO A 126 -17.66 -13.90 -0.08
C PRO A 126 -16.93 -14.20 -1.38
N GLU A 127 -17.60 -14.02 -2.51
CA GLU A 127 -17.07 -14.24 -3.87
C GLU A 127 -16.34 -13.03 -4.43
N THR A 128 -16.21 -11.92 -3.65
CA THR A 128 -15.49 -10.73 -4.10
C THR A 128 -14.05 -11.10 -4.42
N PRO A 129 -13.54 -10.75 -5.61
CA PRO A 129 -12.16 -11.03 -5.99
C PRO A 129 -11.16 -10.36 -5.07
N VAL A 130 -10.13 -11.11 -4.71
CA VAL A 130 -8.99 -10.61 -3.94
C VAL A 130 -7.68 -10.99 -4.62
N ALA A 131 -6.66 -10.17 -4.40
CA ALA A 131 -5.29 -10.50 -4.77
C ALA A 131 -4.33 -10.14 -3.63
N VAL A 132 -3.34 -10.97 -3.41
CA VAL A 132 -2.23 -10.74 -2.49
C VAL A 132 -0.95 -10.70 -3.30
N VAL A 133 -0.25 -9.57 -3.26
CA VAL A 133 1.02 -9.38 -3.99
C VAL A 133 2.13 -9.12 -2.97
N TYR A 134 3.11 -10.00 -2.97
CA TYR A 134 4.31 -9.89 -2.17
C TYR A 134 5.47 -9.43 -3.04
N LYS A 135 6.21 -8.40 -2.59
CA LYS A 135 7.38 -7.84 -3.28
C LYS A 135 7.15 -7.51 -4.75
N ALA A 136 6.09 -6.75 -5.06
CA ALA A 136 5.80 -6.29 -6.41
C ALA A 136 7.07 -5.74 -7.11
N SER A 137 7.32 -6.17 -8.33
CA SER A 137 8.49 -5.83 -9.16
C SER A 137 9.87 -6.39 -8.71
N TRP A 138 9.93 -7.21 -7.69
CA TRP A 138 11.18 -7.84 -7.24
C TRP A 138 11.35 -9.21 -7.91
N PRO A 139 12.60 -9.76 -7.99
CA PRO A 139 12.84 -11.08 -8.58
C PRO A 139 12.09 -12.23 -7.88
N ASP A 140 11.77 -12.08 -6.61
CA ASP A 140 11.01 -13.02 -5.78
C ASP A 140 9.56 -12.59 -5.55
N GLU A 141 9.01 -11.79 -6.47
CA GLU A 141 7.59 -11.43 -6.47
C GLU A 141 6.70 -12.68 -6.44
N ARG A 142 5.61 -12.57 -5.68
CA ARG A 142 4.56 -13.59 -5.64
C ARG A 142 3.20 -12.92 -5.76
N VAL A 143 2.35 -13.51 -6.59
CA VAL A 143 1.00 -13.06 -6.83
C VAL A 143 0.04 -14.21 -6.57
N HIS A 144 -0.93 -13.99 -5.70
CA HIS A 144 -1.98 -14.95 -5.37
C HIS A 144 -3.33 -14.28 -5.56
N THR A 145 -4.19 -14.90 -6.33
CA THR A 145 -5.56 -14.44 -6.56
C THR A 145 -6.55 -15.45 -6.01
N GLY A 146 -7.74 -14.99 -5.66
CA GLY A 146 -8.81 -15.83 -5.15
C GLY A 146 -10.05 -15.02 -4.84
N GLU A 147 -10.89 -15.54 -3.99
CA GLU A 147 -12.08 -14.87 -3.50
C GLU A 147 -11.92 -14.48 -2.02
N LEU A 148 -12.70 -13.52 -1.55
CA LEU A 148 -12.59 -13.00 -0.18
C LEU A 148 -12.70 -14.12 0.86
N LYS A 149 -13.57 -15.11 0.64
CA LYS A 149 -13.71 -16.30 1.52
C LYS A 149 -12.41 -17.09 1.69
N ASP A 150 -11.46 -16.96 0.75
CA ASP A 150 -10.17 -17.65 0.78
C ASP A 150 -9.03 -16.81 1.36
N LEU A 151 -9.24 -15.52 1.62
CA LEU A 151 -8.18 -14.58 1.96
C LEU A 151 -7.34 -15.05 3.15
N SER A 152 -7.95 -15.46 4.24
CA SER A 152 -7.23 -15.96 5.43
C SER A 152 -6.37 -17.19 5.13
N ARG A 153 -6.85 -18.09 4.27
CA ARG A 153 -6.09 -19.26 3.81
C ARG A 153 -4.89 -18.85 2.97
N ILE A 154 -5.08 -17.93 2.02
CA ILE A 154 -4.00 -17.40 1.16
C ILE A 154 -2.92 -16.74 2.03
N LEU A 155 -3.30 -15.84 2.92
CA LEU A 155 -2.36 -15.14 3.80
C LEU A 155 -1.58 -16.10 4.69
N ARG A 156 -2.25 -17.11 5.25
CA ARG A 156 -1.60 -18.12 6.09
C ARG A 156 -0.58 -18.95 5.30
N GLN A 157 -0.99 -19.50 4.16
CA GLN A 157 -0.15 -20.39 3.37
C GLN A 157 1.02 -19.66 2.69
N GLU A 158 0.76 -18.47 2.16
CA GLU A 158 1.72 -17.79 1.30
C GLU A 158 2.63 -16.80 2.05
N ILE A 159 2.18 -16.28 3.19
CA ILE A 159 2.94 -15.31 3.95
C ILE A 159 3.38 -15.88 5.30
N THR A 160 2.46 -16.33 6.13
CA THR A 160 2.75 -16.75 7.51
C THR A 160 3.58 -18.03 7.56
N VAL A 161 3.17 -19.09 6.85
CA VAL A 161 3.89 -20.39 6.84
C VAL A 161 5.28 -20.24 6.23
N LYS A 162 5.45 -19.38 5.23
CA LYS A 162 6.74 -19.10 4.60
C LYS A 162 7.58 -18.07 5.36
N ASN A 163 7.07 -17.57 6.49
CA ASN A 163 7.74 -16.57 7.34
C ASN A 163 8.25 -15.34 6.56
N LEU A 164 7.43 -14.86 5.62
CA LEU A 164 7.79 -13.70 4.81
C LEU A 164 7.53 -12.39 5.57
N PRO A 165 8.38 -11.37 5.38
CA PRO A 165 8.14 -10.04 5.93
C PRO A 165 6.84 -9.43 5.40
N THR A 166 5.91 -9.09 6.28
CA THR A 166 4.57 -8.60 5.91
C THR A 166 4.58 -7.21 5.29
N ASN A 167 5.55 -6.37 5.64
CA ASN A 167 5.68 -4.99 5.18
C ASN A 167 5.92 -4.82 3.66
N ASN A 168 6.15 -5.92 2.93
CA ASN A 168 6.27 -5.94 1.46
C ASN A 168 5.03 -6.55 0.79
N THR A 169 3.93 -6.70 1.54
CA THR A 169 2.69 -7.32 1.08
C THR A 169 1.63 -6.26 0.84
N LEU A 170 0.94 -6.38 -0.28
CA LEU A 170 -0.24 -5.62 -0.64
C LEU A 170 -1.42 -6.57 -0.81
N ILE A 171 -2.59 -6.14 -0.36
CA ILE A 171 -3.84 -6.86 -0.55
C ILE A 171 -4.79 -5.97 -1.32
N PHE A 172 -5.42 -6.54 -2.33
CA PHE A 172 -6.38 -5.90 -3.21
C PHE A 172 -7.71 -6.59 -3.06
N VAL A 173 -8.80 -5.81 -2.96
CA VAL A 173 -10.16 -6.33 -2.80
C VAL A 173 -11.10 -5.52 -3.69
N GLY A 174 -11.91 -6.20 -4.48
CA GLY A 174 -12.96 -5.57 -5.27
C GLY A 174 -13.12 -6.13 -6.68
N GLN A 175 -14.22 -5.75 -7.31
CA GLN A 175 -14.65 -6.23 -8.63
C GLN A 175 -13.72 -5.81 -9.78
N PHE A 176 -12.86 -4.79 -9.58
CA PHE A 176 -11.84 -4.41 -10.57
C PHE A 176 -10.84 -5.52 -10.89
N LEU A 177 -10.71 -6.52 -10.00
CA LEU A 177 -9.87 -7.72 -10.21
C LEU A 177 -10.56 -8.78 -11.06
N ALA A 178 -11.88 -8.75 -11.20
CA ALA A 178 -12.65 -9.77 -11.90
C ALA A 178 -12.43 -9.80 -13.43
N GLY A 179 -11.62 -8.87 -13.95
CA GLY A 179 -11.26 -8.77 -15.36
C GLY A 179 -12.41 -9.02 -16.31
N ARG A 180 -13.05 -7.97 -16.81
CA ARG A 180 -13.67 -8.08 -18.13
C ARG A 180 -12.54 -8.11 -19.16
N HIS A 181 -11.83 -9.22 -19.26
CA HIS A 181 -11.05 -9.51 -20.45
C HIS A 181 -12.05 -9.81 -21.58
N GLY A 182 -12.66 -8.75 -22.08
CA GLY A 182 -13.14 -8.76 -23.44
C GLY A 182 -11.91 -9.04 -24.30
N ALA A 183 -11.95 -10.11 -25.06
CA ALA A 183 -10.90 -10.47 -26.00
C ALA A 183 -10.51 -9.23 -26.82
N LEU A 184 -9.21 -8.85 -26.72
CA LEU A 184 -8.55 -8.14 -27.79
C LEU A 184 -8.12 -9.16 -28.82
#